data_1a9b22bdbe6534ce504189006cc5dd97
#
_entry.id   1a9b22bdbe6534ce504189006cc5dd97
#
_cell.length_a   1.000
_cell.length_b   1.000
_cell.length_c   1.000
_cell.angle_alpha   90.00
_cell.angle_beta   90.00
_cell.angle_gamma   90.00
#
_symmetry.space_group_name_H-M   'P 1'
#
loop_
_entity.id
_entity.type
_entity.pdbx_description
1 polymer ?
#
loop_
_entity_poly.entity_id
_entity_poly.type
_entity_poly.pdbx_seq_one_letter_code
_entity_poly.pdbx_strand_id
1 'polypeptide(L)'
;MQWDDSENAGFTTGTPWLAINQNYQDINARKDCASPDSIFAYYQKLIALRKEWDVISQGSYIPLLEEHPAVFAYRREYQGTLLTVLCNFTSENTSISENILPQNSRLLLGNYPSFSAAAPLVLRPYEALVFVQSVAEKCS
;
A
#
# COMPACT_ATOMS: atom_id res chain seq x y z
N MET A 1 19.60 -2.59 -11.86
CA MET A 1 19.06 -1.53 -10.96
C MET A 1 20.13 -0.46 -10.79
N GLN A 2 19.76 0.80 -10.90
CA GLN A 2 20.67 1.93 -10.67
C GLN A 2 20.94 2.06 -9.17
N TRP A 3 22.21 1.96 -8.76
CA TRP A 3 22.58 1.99 -7.34
C TRP A 3 22.66 3.41 -6.78
N ASP A 4 23.28 4.31 -7.55
CA ASP A 4 23.47 5.70 -7.15
C ASP A 4 23.63 6.64 -8.36
N ASP A 5 23.94 7.90 -8.10
CA ASP A 5 24.13 8.97 -9.09
C ASP A 5 25.58 9.13 -9.56
N SER A 6 26.49 8.21 -9.17
CA SER A 6 27.86 8.19 -9.66
C SER A 6 27.96 7.67 -11.10
N GLU A 7 29.15 7.78 -11.70
CA GLU A 7 29.41 7.27 -13.04
C GLU A 7 28.96 5.81 -13.18
N ASN A 8 28.33 5.49 -14.31
CA ASN A 8 27.74 4.19 -14.60
C ASN A 8 26.69 3.74 -13.58
N ALA A 9 26.03 4.67 -12.90
CA ALA A 9 24.99 4.40 -11.89
C ALA A 9 25.47 3.44 -10.76
N GLY A 10 26.75 3.47 -10.43
CA GLY A 10 27.37 2.62 -9.43
C GLY A 10 27.54 1.14 -9.82
N PHE A 11 27.31 0.78 -11.08
CA PHE A 11 27.44 -0.62 -11.53
C PHE A 11 28.87 -1.07 -11.73
N THR A 12 29.72 -0.22 -12.32
CA THR A 12 31.06 -0.56 -12.72
C THR A 12 31.93 0.67 -12.86
N THR A 13 33.22 0.51 -12.70
CA THR A 13 34.24 1.53 -13.02
C THR A 13 34.76 1.42 -14.45
N GLY A 14 34.36 0.36 -15.20
CA GLY A 14 34.71 0.14 -16.59
C GLY A 14 33.58 0.58 -17.54
N THR A 15 33.72 0.24 -18.83
CA THR A 15 32.68 0.51 -19.85
C THR A 15 31.56 -0.50 -19.71
N PRO A 16 30.30 -0.07 -19.45
CA PRO A 16 29.18 -0.99 -19.38
C PRO A 16 28.89 -1.62 -20.74
N TRP A 17 28.60 -2.89 -20.76
CA TRP A 17 28.21 -3.62 -21.98
C TRP A 17 26.72 -3.45 -22.35
N LEU A 18 25.88 -3.05 -21.39
CA LEU A 18 24.49 -2.64 -21.57
C LEU A 18 24.35 -1.15 -21.29
N ALA A 19 23.50 -0.48 -22.06
CA ALA A 19 23.17 0.91 -21.82
C ALA A 19 22.51 1.12 -20.46
N ILE A 20 22.97 2.13 -19.74
CA ILE A 20 22.38 2.54 -18.46
C ILE A 20 21.24 3.51 -18.76
N ASN A 21 20.13 3.38 -18.02
CA ASN A 21 19.03 4.33 -18.14
C ASN A 21 19.50 5.72 -17.72
N GLN A 22 19.27 6.72 -18.57
CA GLN A 22 19.77 8.07 -18.36
C GLN A 22 19.18 8.80 -17.14
N ASN A 23 18.08 8.30 -16.58
CA ASN A 23 17.46 8.88 -15.41
C ASN A 23 18.12 8.46 -14.07
N TYR A 24 19.25 7.74 -14.09
CA TYR A 24 19.91 7.24 -12.88
C TYR A 24 20.36 8.35 -11.93
N GLN A 25 20.57 9.55 -12.44
CA GLN A 25 20.92 10.70 -11.63
C GLN A 25 19.78 11.14 -10.72
N ASP A 26 18.54 10.91 -11.13
CA ASP A 26 17.35 11.29 -10.37
C ASP A 26 16.70 10.11 -9.65
N ILE A 27 16.67 8.95 -10.30
CA ILE A 27 16.02 7.72 -9.80
C ILE A 27 17.09 6.65 -9.59
N ASN A 28 17.41 6.37 -8.34
CA ASN A 28 18.37 5.33 -7.96
C ASN A 28 18.13 4.81 -6.54
N ALA A 29 18.71 3.67 -6.23
CA ALA A 29 18.53 3.00 -4.94
C ALA A 29 18.97 3.84 -3.75
N ARG A 30 20.07 4.60 -3.87
CA ARG A 30 20.57 5.46 -2.78
C ARG A 30 19.53 6.52 -2.40
N LYS A 31 18.99 7.22 -3.39
CA LYS A 31 17.96 8.26 -3.17
C LYS A 31 16.67 7.67 -2.64
N ASP A 32 16.24 6.53 -3.20
CA ASP A 32 15.02 5.84 -2.78
C ASP A 32 15.12 5.36 -1.32
N CYS A 33 16.25 4.75 -0.92
CA CYS A 33 16.49 4.33 0.46
C CYS A 33 16.57 5.51 1.45
N ALA A 34 17.00 6.69 1.01
CA ALA A 34 17.11 7.87 1.85
C ALA A 34 15.79 8.63 2.04
N SER A 35 14.80 8.39 1.19
CA SER A 35 13.51 9.09 1.22
C SER A 35 12.47 8.33 2.05
N PRO A 36 11.83 8.96 3.06
CA PRO A 36 10.79 8.32 3.87
C PRO A 36 9.49 8.04 3.10
N ASP A 37 9.26 8.74 1.97
CA ASP A 37 8.07 8.63 1.14
C ASP A 37 8.32 7.86 -0.17
N SER A 38 9.42 7.10 -0.22
CA SER A 38 9.82 6.31 -1.38
C SER A 38 9.06 4.99 -1.51
N ILE A 39 9.16 4.39 -2.69
CA ILE A 39 8.67 3.04 -2.94
C ILE A 39 9.35 2.04 -2.00
N PHE A 40 10.67 2.18 -1.77
CA PHE A 40 11.41 1.34 -0.84
C PHE A 40 10.86 1.43 0.59
N ALA A 41 10.67 2.64 1.11
CA ALA A 41 10.11 2.87 2.44
C ALA A 41 8.67 2.31 2.57
N TYR A 42 7.87 2.43 1.52
CA TYR A 42 6.51 1.86 1.48
C TYR A 42 6.54 0.33 1.55
N TYR A 43 7.41 -0.33 0.78
CA TYR A 43 7.58 -1.78 0.84
C TYR A 43 8.13 -2.26 2.19
N GLN A 44 9.02 -1.52 2.83
CA GLN A 44 9.47 -1.84 4.19
C GLN A 44 8.28 -1.84 5.17
N LYS A 45 7.39 -0.84 5.09
CA LYS A 45 6.16 -0.79 5.91
C LYS A 45 5.26 -2.00 5.63
N LEU A 46 5.02 -2.35 4.37
CA LEU A 46 4.21 -3.52 4.00
C LEU A 46 4.79 -4.83 4.55
N ILE A 47 6.11 -5.02 4.44
CA ILE A 47 6.78 -6.22 4.97
C ILE A 47 6.70 -6.28 6.50
N ALA A 48 6.88 -5.14 7.17
CA ALA A 48 6.74 -5.04 8.62
C ALA A 48 5.32 -5.41 9.07
N LEU A 49 4.29 -4.83 8.43
CA LEU A 49 2.89 -5.14 8.71
C LEU A 49 2.57 -6.62 8.49
N ARG A 50 3.11 -7.24 7.42
CA ARG A 50 2.92 -8.67 7.15
C ARG A 50 3.49 -9.56 8.26
N LYS A 51 4.56 -9.13 8.92
CA LYS A 51 5.17 -9.86 10.05
C LYS A 51 4.44 -9.62 11.37
N GLU A 52 3.87 -8.43 11.54
CA GLU A 52 3.19 -8.01 12.77
C GLU A 52 1.74 -8.52 12.83
N TRP A 53 1.04 -8.56 11.70
CA TRP A 53 -0.39 -8.86 11.63
C TRP A 53 -0.67 -10.20 10.97
N ASP A 54 -0.94 -11.23 11.76
CA ASP A 54 -1.25 -12.58 11.28
C ASP A 54 -2.45 -12.61 10.32
N VAL A 55 -3.42 -11.72 10.47
CA VAL A 55 -4.56 -11.59 9.56
C VAL A 55 -4.13 -11.37 8.11
N ILE A 56 -2.97 -10.77 7.86
CA ILE A 56 -2.44 -10.55 6.51
C ILE A 56 -1.98 -11.87 5.87
N SER A 57 -1.46 -12.81 6.65
CA SER A 57 -0.92 -14.08 6.14
C SER A 57 -1.85 -15.26 6.36
N GLN A 58 -2.58 -15.31 7.47
CA GLN A 58 -3.41 -16.43 7.90
C GLN A 58 -4.90 -16.21 7.67
N GLY A 59 -5.33 -14.94 7.49
CA GLY A 59 -6.76 -14.60 7.38
C GLY A 59 -7.44 -15.22 6.17
N SER A 60 -8.73 -15.50 6.29
CA SER A 60 -9.60 -15.83 5.17
C SER A 60 -9.65 -14.70 4.16
N TYR A 61 -9.98 -14.98 2.91
CA TYR A 61 -10.16 -13.97 1.87
C TYR A 61 -11.63 -13.84 1.52
N ILE A 62 -12.17 -12.63 1.63
CA ILE A 62 -13.56 -12.31 1.32
C ILE A 62 -13.56 -11.14 0.33
N PRO A 63 -13.93 -11.37 -0.93
CA PRO A 63 -14.01 -10.28 -1.91
C PRO A 63 -15.12 -9.31 -1.54
N LEU A 64 -14.92 -8.03 -1.84
CA LEU A 64 -15.89 -6.95 -1.67
C LEU A 64 -15.97 -6.16 -2.97
N LEU A 65 -17.12 -5.56 -3.27
CA LEU A 65 -17.32 -4.72 -4.46
C LEU A 65 -16.92 -5.42 -5.77
N GLU A 66 -17.23 -6.71 -5.91
CA GLU A 66 -16.78 -7.55 -7.03
C GLU A 66 -17.18 -7.00 -8.41
N GLU A 67 -18.33 -6.33 -8.49
CA GLU A 67 -18.84 -5.73 -9.73
C GLU A 67 -18.41 -4.25 -9.90
N HIS A 68 -17.60 -3.71 -9.00
CA HIS A 68 -17.22 -2.29 -9.07
C HIS A 68 -16.13 -2.09 -10.13
N PRO A 69 -16.35 -1.21 -11.15
CA PRO A 69 -15.46 -1.12 -12.32
C PRO A 69 -14.08 -0.51 -12.03
N ALA A 70 -13.92 0.19 -10.92
CA ALA A 70 -12.74 0.99 -10.61
C ALA A 70 -12.03 0.59 -9.31
N VAL A 71 -12.74 -0.08 -8.40
CA VAL A 71 -12.23 -0.38 -7.06
C VAL A 71 -12.03 -1.87 -6.89
N PHE A 72 -10.82 -2.25 -6.52
CA PHE A 72 -10.53 -3.59 -6.00
C PHE A 72 -10.59 -3.54 -4.48
N ALA A 73 -11.48 -4.35 -3.90
CA ALA A 73 -11.69 -4.38 -2.46
C ALA A 73 -11.79 -5.82 -1.93
N TYR A 74 -11.24 -6.05 -0.75
CA TYR A 74 -11.39 -7.32 -0.05
C TYR A 74 -11.25 -7.16 1.45
N ARG A 75 -11.72 -8.16 2.17
CA ARG A 75 -11.55 -8.31 3.61
C ARG A 75 -10.80 -9.60 3.93
N ARG A 76 -9.99 -9.54 4.97
CA ARG A 76 -9.45 -10.74 5.61
C ARG A 76 -9.90 -10.81 7.06
N GLU A 77 -10.06 -12.02 7.56
CA GLU A 77 -10.47 -12.26 8.94
C GLU A 77 -9.61 -13.35 9.56
N TYR A 78 -9.11 -13.09 10.76
CA TYR A 78 -8.32 -14.03 11.54
C TYR A 78 -8.43 -13.71 13.04
N GLN A 79 -8.85 -14.68 13.83
CA GLN A 79 -8.95 -14.58 15.31
C GLN A 79 -9.61 -13.28 15.81
N GLY A 80 -10.76 -12.92 15.22
CA GLY A 80 -11.49 -11.71 15.59
C GLY A 80 -10.87 -10.39 15.08
N THR A 81 -9.80 -10.44 14.32
CA THR A 81 -9.24 -9.27 13.63
C THR A 81 -9.76 -9.24 12.20
N LEU A 82 -10.30 -8.07 11.79
CA LEU A 82 -10.72 -7.79 10.42
C LEU A 82 -9.74 -6.82 9.77
N LEU A 83 -9.28 -7.15 8.57
CA LEU A 83 -8.47 -6.27 7.74
C LEU A 83 -9.22 -6.02 6.44
N THR A 84 -9.48 -4.76 6.12
CA THR A 84 -10.17 -4.35 4.89
C THR A 84 -9.22 -3.55 4.01
N VAL A 85 -9.09 -3.95 2.76
CA VAL A 85 -8.23 -3.31 1.75
C VAL A 85 -9.11 -2.72 0.66
N LEU A 86 -8.82 -1.49 0.26
CA LEU A 86 -9.49 -0.75 -0.81
C LEU A 86 -8.43 -0.17 -1.73
N CYS A 87 -8.55 -0.40 -3.03
CA CYS A 87 -7.62 0.13 -4.03
C CYS A 87 -8.40 0.70 -5.22
N ASN A 88 -8.22 1.99 -5.50
CA ASN A 88 -8.71 2.60 -6.72
C ASN A 88 -7.66 2.41 -7.83
N PHE A 89 -8.02 1.75 -8.93
CA PHE A 89 -7.14 1.48 -10.07
C PHE A 89 -7.29 2.50 -11.21
N THR A 90 -7.96 3.62 -10.95
CA THR A 90 -8.20 4.65 -11.97
C THR A 90 -7.52 5.97 -11.63
N SER A 91 -7.38 6.82 -12.64
CA SER A 91 -6.89 8.20 -12.51
C SER A 91 -7.93 9.19 -12.01
N GLU A 92 -9.15 8.72 -11.66
CA GLU A 92 -10.27 9.54 -11.24
C GLU A 92 -10.61 9.30 -9.77
N ASN A 93 -11.24 10.29 -9.14
CA ASN A 93 -11.84 10.09 -7.83
C ASN A 93 -13.02 9.11 -7.92
N THR A 94 -13.03 8.13 -7.04
CA THR A 94 -14.06 7.09 -7.04
C THR A 94 -14.80 7.06 -5.72
N SER A 95 -16.12 7.25 -5.75
CA SER A 95 -16.97 7.21 -4.58
C SER A 95 -17.46 5.79 -4.30
N ILE A 96 -17.37 5.37 -3.05
CA ILE A 96 -17.94 4.11 -2.55
C ILE A 96 -19.18 4.45 -1.75
N SER A 97 -20.35 4.10 -2.27
CA SER A 97 -21.64 4.35 -1.62
C SER A 97 -21.98 3.35 -0.53
N GLU A 98 -21.37 2.20 -0.56
CA GLU A 98 -21.60 1.12 0.42
C GLU A 98 -20.79 1.35 1.70
N ASN A 99 -21.42 1.05 2.84
CA ASN A 99 -20.71 1.08 4.12
C ASN A 99 -19.92 -0.22 4.33
N ILE A 100 -18.77 -0.31 3.65
CA ILE A 100 -17.93 -1.52 3.65
C ILE A 100 -16.90 -1.56 4.78
N LEU A 101 -16.66 -0.43 5.44
CA LEU A 101 -15.74 -0.39 6.58
C LEU A 101 -16.46 -0.80 7.86
N PRO A 102 -15.95 -1.78 8.61
CA PRO A 102 -16.46 -2.11 9.94
C PRO A 102 -16.41 -0.90 10.86
N GLN A 103 -17.35 -0.81 11.81
CA GLN A 103 -17.35 0.24 12.83
C GLN A 103 -16.03 0.19 13.62
N ASN A 104 -15.52 1.36 14.00
CA ASN A 104 -14.25 1.50 14.73
C ASN A 104 -13.01 0.98 13.98
N SER A 105 -13.08 0.87 12.65
CA SER A 105 -11.89 0.61 11.85
C SER A 105 -10.91 1.78 11.92
N ARG A 106 -9.63 1.48 12.12
CA ARG A 106 -8.55 2.47 12.03
C ARG A 106 -7.73 2.26 10.77
N LEU A 107 -7.27 3.34 10.16
CA LEU A 107 -6.33 3.28 9.04
C LEU A 107 -5.00 2.68 9.53
N LEU A 108 -4.55 1.64 8.88
CA LEU A 108 -3.27 0.98 9.14
C LEU A 108 -2.19 1.46 8.18
N LEU A 109 -2.55 1.59 6.89
CA LEU A 109 -1.66 2.04 5.84
C LEU A 109 -2.44 2.73 4.73
N GLY A 110 -1.86 3.77 4.15
CA GLY A 110 -2.30 4.43 2.94
C GLY A 110 -1.09 4.91 2.14
N ASN A 111 -1.26 5.10 0.84
CA ASN A 111 -0.21 5.62 -0.05
C ASN A 111 -0.26 7.14 -0.24
N TYR A 112 -1.21 7.82 0.42
CA TYR A 112 -1.28 9.27 0.49
C TYR A 112 -0.96 9.77 1.91
N PRO A 113 -0.42 11.00 2.08
CA PRO A 113 -0.01 11.53 3.38
C PRO A 113 -1.16 11.70 4.39
N SER A 114 -2.38 11.85 3.89
CA SER A 114 -3.56 12.08 4.73
C SER A 114 -4.75 11.26 4.23
N PHE A 115 -5.65 10.89 5.13
CA PHE A 115 -6.91 10.22 4.84
C PHE A 115 -8.06 11.02 5.45
N SER A 116 -9.19 11.10 4.76
CA SER A 116 -10.43 11.68 5.27
C SER A 116 -11.53 10.61 5.30
N ALA A 117 -12.08 10.38 6.49
CA ALA A 117 -13.17 9.43 6.71
C ALA A 117 -14.57 10.05 6.45
N ALA A 118 -14.69 10.93 5.47
CA ALA A 118 -16.00 11.50 5.10
C ALA A 118 -16.91 10.45 4.47
N ALA A 119 -18.21 10.56 4.70
CA ALA A 119 -19.22 9.75 4.03
C ALA A 119 -19.89 10.56 2.90
N PRO A 120 -20.02 10.06 1.67
CA PRO A 120 -19.51 8.78 1.19
C PRO A 120 -17.97 8.73 1.17
N LEU A 121 -17.41 7.51 1.29
CA LEU A 121 -15.98 7.32 1.18
C LEU A 121 -15.54 7.58 -0.27
N VAL A 122 -14.60 8.51 -0.46
CA VAL A 122 -14.04 8.83 -1.78
C VAL A 122 -12.58 8.43 -1.80
N LEU A 123 -12.22 7.56 -2.72
CA LEU A 123 -10.83 7.20 -3.02
C LEU A 123 -10.30 8.13 -4.10
N ARG A 124 -9.12 8.71 -3.85
CA ARG A 124 -8.38 9.53 -4.83
C ARG A 124 -7.80 8.65 -5.94
N PRO A 125 -7.29 9.24 -7.04
CA PRO A 125 -6.61 8.49 -8.08
C PRO A 125 -5.55 7.55 -7.53
N TYR A 126 -5.59 6.27 -7.90
CA TYR A 126 -4.64 5.24 -7.46
C TYR A 126 -4.45 5.14 -5.94
N GLU A 127 -5.43 5.54 -5.15
CA GLU A 127 -5.35 5.45 -3.70
C GLU A 127 -5.54 4.01 -3.23
N ALA A 128 -4.64 3.59 -2.35
CA ALA A 128 -4.71 2.30 -1.66
C ALA A 128 -4.77 2.53 -0.15
N LEU A 129 -5.77 1.94 0.49
CA LEU A 129 -6.05 2.06 1.92
C LEU A 129 -6.17 0.68 2.56
N VAL A 130 -5.57 0.51 3.73
CA VAL A 130 -5.69 -0.69 4.55
C VAL A 130 -6.22 -0.29 5.91
N PHE A 131 -7.37 -0.83 6.26
CA PHE A 131 -8.00 -0.63 7.56
C PHE A 131 -7.92 -1.90 8.40
N VAL A 132 -7.80 -1.72 9.71
CA VAL A 132 -7.87 -2.82 10.66
C VAL A 132 -8.90 -2.50 11.75
N GLN A 133 -9.65 -3.51 12.12
CA GLN A 133 -10.50 -3.56 13.31
C GLN A 133 -10.12 -4.80 14.10
N SER A 134 -9.75 -4.62 15.36
CA SER A 134 -9.68 -5.72 16.31
C SER A 134 -11.04 -5.80 17.02
N VAL A 135 -11.69 -6.92 16.94
CA VAL A 135 -12.84 -7.20 17.82
C VAL A 135 -12.24 -7.45 19.20
N ALA A 136 -12.43 -6.49 20.12
CA ALA A 136 -12.03 -6.71 21.52
C ALA A 136 -12.58 -8.06 21.98
N GLU A 137 -11.71 -8.94 22.46
CA GLU A 137 -12.14 -10.13 23.18
C GLU A 137 -13.14 -9.69 24.22
N LYS A 138 -14.38 -10.17 24.13
CA LYS A 138 -15.31 -10.06 25.25
C LYS A 138 -14.63 -10.81 26.39
N CYS A 139 -14.06 -10.10 27.35
CA CYS A 139 -13.67 -10.67 28.63
C CYS A 139 -14.89 -11.43 29.18
N SER A 140 -14.77 -12.73 29.20
CA SER A 140 -15.70 -13.63 29.89
C SER A 140 -15.29 -13.68 31.35
#